data_518334712f1f205ed58a916be2ab52ef
#
_entry.id   518334712f1f205ed58a916be2ab52ef
#
_cell.length_a   1.000
_cell.length_b   1.000
_cell.length_c   1.000
_cell.angle_alpha   90.00
_cell.angle_beta   90.00
_cell.angle_gamma   90.00
#
_symmetry.space_group_name_H-M   'P 1'
#
loop_
_entity.id
_entity.type
_entity.pdbx_description
1 polymer ?
#
loop_
_entity_poly.entity_id
_entity_poly.type
_entity_poly.pdbx_seq_one_letter_code
_entity_poly.pdbx_strand_id
1 'polypeptide(L)'
;MNGEELREARLRRGWTQQQAAARLGITQAYLSMAERGRRMLPPVLARKAVEVLHASPTALPLREGWVSPASDGDKLRSELAGLGYPGFAHVRGRVRHNPAEVLLNALNQSELDTRVVEGLPWLAFTYADLDWDWTVQNAKLGDLQNRLGFVATLASRLGTWQSSDKSCDDPRSRRLKEYAAVLDRSRLAKEDTLCHDSLTETERKWLRANRPAEAAHWNLLTDVKVENLPHGRT
;
A
#
# COMPACT_ATOMS: atom_id res chain seq x y z
N MET A 1 0.24 -9.11 12.55
CA MET A 1 1.13 -8.66 13.67
C MET A 1 1.69 -9.88 14.36
N ASN A 2 2.98 -10.09 14.25
CA ASN A 2 3.69 -11.14 14.98
C ASN A 2 4.04 -10.67 16.41
N GLY A 3 4.58 -11.58 17.24
CA GLY A 3 4.86 -11.27 18.64
C GLY A 3 6.00 -10.29 18.85
N GLU A 4 6.98 -10.28 17.97
CA GLU A 4 8.13 -9.37 18.00
C GLU A 4 7.69 -7.94 17.64
N GLU A 5 6.93 -7.77 16.57
CA GLU A 5 6.34 -6.46 16.18
C GLU A 5 5.49 -5.86 17.31
N LEU A 6 4.69 -6.71 17.98
CA LEU A 6 3.87 -6.29 19.12
C LEU A 6 4.73 -5.79 20.28
N ARG A 7 5.79 -6.56 20.62
CA ARG A 7 6.74 -6.21 21.67
C ARG A 7 7.48 -4.92 21.37
N GLU A 8 8.01 -4.76 20.15
CA GLU A 8 8.72 -3.56 19.73
C GLU A 8 7.81 -2.33 19.77
N ALA A 9 6.57 -2.43 19.27
CA ALA A 9 5.61 -1.33 19.32
C ALA A 9 5.34 -0.89 20.76
N ARG A 10 5.18 -1.84 21.70
CA ARG A 10 5.02 -1.53 23.12
C ARG A 10 6.25 -0.84 23.70
N LEU A 11 7.45 -1.36 23.39
CA LEU A 11 8.71 -0.81 23.91
C LEU A 11 8.97 0.61 23.39
N ARG A 12 8.67 0.88 22.12
CA ARG A 12 8.73 2.24 21.54
C ARG A 12 7.83 3.24 22.27
N ARG A 13 6.72 2.77 22.87
CA ARG A 13 5.85 3.59 23.72
C ARG A 13 6.35 3.73 25.17
N GLY A 14 7.42 3.04 25.53
CA GLY A 14 7.94 3.00 26.90
C GLY A 14 7.01 2.30 27.90
N TRP A 15 6.09 1.43 27.43
CA TRP A 15 5.08 0.81 28.29
C TRP A 15 5.53 -0.56 28.81
N THR A 16 5.19 -0.81 30.09
CA THR A 16 5.27 -2.16 30.64
C THR A 16 4.20 -3.06 29.99
N GLN A 17 4.35 -4.37 30.09
CA GLN A 17 3.33 -5.32 29.63
C GLN A 17 1.96 -5.07 30.31
N GLN A 18 1.98 -4.74 31.60
CA GLN A 18 0.76 -4.45 32.35
C GLN A 18 0.04 -3.20 31.82
N GLN A 19 0.78 -2.12 31.55
CA GLN A 19 0.21 -0.88 31.01
C GLN A 19 -0.37 -1.08 29.62
N ALA A 20 0.35 -1.78 28.74
CA ALA A 20 -0.14 -2.07 27.39
C ALA A 20 -1.35 -3.00 27.40
N ALA A 21 -1.33 -4.06 28.23
CA ALA A 21 -2.46 -4.98 28.38
C ALA A 21 -3.73 -4.27 28.82
N ALA A 22 -3.63 -3.38 29.83
CA ALA A 22 -4.77 -2.58 30.29
C ALA A 22 -5.37 -1.73 29.17
N ARG A 23 -4.54 -1.06 28.35
CA ARG A 23 -5.03 -0.24 27.21
C ARG A 23 -5.63 -1.07 26.09
N LEU A 24 -5.08 -2.26 25.85
CA LEU A 24 -5.61 -3.20 24.87
C LEU A 24 -6.89 -3.91 25.37
N GLY A 25 -7.18 -3.88 26.67
CA GLY A 25 -8.32 -4.58 27.28
C GLY A 25 -8.11 -6.08 27.37
N ILE A 26 -6.86 -6.53 27.60
CA ILE A 26 -6.47 -7.94 27.75
C ILE A 26 -5.68 -8.12 29.04
N THR A 27 -5.45 -9.38 29.43
CA THR A 27 -4.60 -9.68 30.60
C THR A 27 -3.12 -9.55 30.23
N GLN A 28 -2.28 -9.22 31.21
CA GLN A 28 -0.83 -9.18 31.04
C GLN A 28 -0.27 -10.55 30.61
N ALA A 29 -0.82 -11.63 31.16
CA ALA A 29 -0.44 -12.98 30.76
C ALA A 29 -0.73 -13.28 29.28
N TYR A 30 -1.90 -12.84 28.76
CA TYR A 30 -2.24 -12.95 27.36
C TYR A 30 -1.23 -12.18 26.48
N LEU A 31 -0.97 -10.91 26.82
CA LEU A 31 0.00 -10.08 26.09
C LEU A 31 1.40 -10.74 26.07
N SER A 32 1.85 -11.24 27.20
CA SER A 32 3.14 -11.94 27.33
C SER A 32 3.21 -13.18 26.42
N MET A 33 2.12 -13.96 26.33
CA MET A 33 2.06 -15.12 25.41
C MET A 33 2.07 -14.67 23.95
N ALA A 34 1.36 -13.59 23.61
CA ALA A 34 1.31 -13.04 22.27
C ALA A 34 2.70 -12.50 21.83
N GLU A 35 3.38 -11.74 22.68
CA GLU A 35 4.73 -11.21 22.40
C GLU A 35 5.79 -12.33 22.23
N ARG A 36 5.59 -13.49 22.85
CA ARG A 36 6.47 -14.68 22.68
C ARG A 36 6.08 -15.56 21.49
N GLY A 37 5.09 -15.16 20.71
CA GLY A 37 4.59 -15.95 19.58
C GLY A 37 3.82 -17.22 19.96
N ARG A 38 3.51 -17.41 21.26
CA ARG A 38 2.75 -18.57 21.75
C ARG A 38 1.25 -18.44 21.53
N ARG A 39 0.78 -17.26 21.16
CA ARG A 39 -0.62 -16.98 20.86
C ARG A 39 -0.74 -15.92 19.77
N MET A 40 -1.54 -16.20 18.76
CA MET A 40 -1.83 -15.24 17.70
C MET A 40 -2.82 -14.17 18.19
N LEU A 41 -2.66 -12.93 17.70
CA LEU A 41 -3.62 -11.87 17.93
C LEU A 41 -4.80 -12.02 16.96
N PRO A 42 -6.05 -12.06 17.45
CA PRO A 42 -7.21 -11.95 16.59
C PRO A 42 -7.18 -10.63 15.78
N PRO A 43 -7.72 -10.58 14.56
CA PRO A 43 -7.67 -9.39 13.69
C PRO A 43 -8.20 -8.10 14.35
N VAL A 44 -9.24 -8.23 15.18
CA VAL A 44 -9.79 -7.09 15.94
C VAL A 44 -8.78 -6.54 16.93
N LEU A 45 -8.08 -7.42 17.65
CA LEU A 45 -7.07 -7.03 18.63
C LEU A 45 -5.80 -6.50 17.95
N ALA A 46 -5.42 -7.06 16.80
CA ALA A 46 -4.30 -6.56 16.00
C ALA A 46 -4.55 -5.12 15.53
N ARG A 47 -5.76 -4.81 15.04
CA ARG A 47 -6.15 -3.43 14.69
C ARG A 47 -6.08 -2.48 15.89
N LYS A 48 -6.63 -2.91 17.04
CA LYS A 48 -6.55 -2.12 18.27
C LYS A 48 -5.10 -1.89 18.71
N ALA A 49 -4.23 -2.90 18.54
CA ALA A 49 -2.80 -2.78 18.85
C ALA A 49 -2.10 -1.77 17.93
N VAL A 50 -2.40 -1.78 16.62
CA VAL A 50 -1.88 -0.78 15.68
C VAL A 50 -2.29 0.63 16.10
N GLU A 51 -3.57 0.86 16.43
CA GLU A 51 -4.07 2.16 16.86
C GLU A 51 -3.46 2.62 18.20
N VAL A 52 -3.50 1.77 19.22
CA VAL A 52 -3.11 2.11 20.60
C VAL A 52 -1.60 2.20 20.79
N LEU A 53 -0.84 1.31 20.13
CA LEU A 53 0.62 1.27 20.24
C LEU A 53 1.31 2.10 19.15
N HIS A 54 0.56 2.66 18.20
CA HIS A 54 1.07 3.33 17.00
C HIS A 54 2.07 2.42 16.24
N ALA A 55 1.71 1.15 16.10
CA ALA A 55 2.48 0.22 15.30
C ALA A 55 2.26 0.47 13.81
N SER A 56 3.19 -0.01 12.96
CA SER A 56 3.00 0.09 11.52
C SER A 56 1.74 -0.65 11.08
N PRO A 57 0.90 -0.06 10.21
CA PRO A 57 -0.22 -0.77 9.59
C PRO A 57 0.21 -2.03 8.81
N THR A 58 1.46 -2.11 8.35
CA THR A 58 2.01 -3.30 7.69
C THR A 58 2.07 -4.52 8.59
N ALA A 59 2.04 -4.32 9.91
CA ALA A 59 1.94 -5.39 10.90
C ALA A 59 0.55 -6.05 10.99
N LEU A 60 -0.49 -5.48 10.36
CA LEU A 60 -1.81 -6.13 10.32
C LEU A 60 -1.73 -7.46 9.56
N PRO A 61 -2.45 -8.51 10.02
CA PRO A 61 -2.42 -9.80 9.36
C PRO A 61 -3.00 -9.69 7.94
N LEU A 62 -2.32 -10.28 6.99
CA LEU A 62 -2.78 -10.48 5.62
C LEU A 62 -3.75 -11.68 5.56
N ARG A 63 -4.69 -11.66 4.65
CA ARG A 63 -5.62 -12.76 4.45
C ARG A 63 -4.94 -13.90 3.68
N GLU A 64 -5.16 -15.14 4.13
CA GLU A 64 -4.85 -16.30 3.33
C GLU A 64 -5.85 -16.36 2.15
N GLY A 65 -5.34 -16.30 0.92
CA GLY A 65 -6.18 -16.27 -0.28
C GLY A 65 -6.90 -14.93 -0.45
N TRP A 66 -6.18 -13.95 -0.99
CA TRP A 66 -6.77 -12.66 -1.31
C TRP A 66 -7.84 -12.81 -2.40
N VAL A 67 -9.06 -12.47 -2.05
CA VAL A 67 -10.16 -12.25 -2.98
C VAL A 67 -10.51 -10.79 -2.88
N SER A 68 -10.44 -10.06 -3.99
CA SER A 68 -10.80 -8.64 -4.00
C SER A 68 -12.23 -8.47 -3.55
N PRO A 69 -12.49 -7.78 -2.44
CA PRO A 69 -13.86 -7.39 -2.14
C PRO A 69 -14.31 -6.38 -3.20
N ALA A 70 -15.57 -6.44 -3.59
CA ALA A 70 -16.18 -5.32 -4.29
C ALA A 70 -16.00 -4.09 -3.41
N SER A 71 -15.03 -3.24 -3.76
CA SER A 71 -14.66 -2.10 -2.95
C SER A 71 -15.34 -0.87 -3.51
N ASP A 72 -16.00 -0.13 -2.64
CA ASP A 72 -16.54 1.19 -2.92
C ASP A 72 -15.39 2.20 -2.86
N GLY A 73 -15.32 3.11 -3.84
CA GLY A 73 -14.31 4.16 -3.89
C GLY A 73 -14.25 5.00 -2.60
N ASP A 74 -15.38 5.22 -1.93
CA ASP A 74 -15.44 5.92 -0.64
C ASP A 74 -14.76 5.15 0.49
N LYS A 75 -14.81 3.82 0.47
CA LYS A 75 -14.08 2.98 1.43
C LYS A 75 -12.57 3.09 1.21
N LEU A 76 -12.10 3.03 -0.03
CA LEU A 76 -10.68 3.19 -0.36
C LEU A 76 -10.16 4.57 0.02
N ARG A 77 -10.94 5.62 -0.22
CA ARG A 77 -10.64 7.00 0.23
C ARG A 77 -10.49 7.07 1.75
N SER A 78 -11.45 6.48 2.49
CA SER A 78 -11.40 6.43 3.96
C SER A 78 -10.21 5.62 4.48
N GLU A 79 -9.81 4.53 3.80
CA GLU A 79 -8.64 3.74 4.18
C GLU A 79 -7.34 4.48 3.91
N LEU A 80 -7.18 5.13 2.74
CA LEU A 80 -6.01 5.96 2.45
C LEU A 80 -5.89 7.13 3.44
N ALA A 81 -7.02 7.77 3.81
CA ALA A 81 -7.03 8.79 4.86
C ALA A 81 -6.57 8.23 6.22
N GLY A 82 -7.05 7.03 6.58
CA GLY A 82 -6.64 6.33 7.81
C GLY A 82 -5.16 5.95 7.83
N LEU A 83 -4.61 5.63 6.66
CA LEU A 83 -3.19 5.34 6.46
C LEU A 83 -2.32 6.61 6.41
N GLY A 84 -2.94 7.80 6.45
CA GLY A 84 -2.23 9.08 6.53
C GLY A 84 -1.93 9.72 5.18
N TYR A 85 -2.62 9.32 4.10
CA TYR A 85 -2.43 9.96 2.80
C TYR A 85 -2.81 11.46 2.86
N PRO A 86 -1.86 12.38 2.64
CA PRO A 86 -2.11 13.82 2.80
C PRO A 86 -3.20 14.36 1.89
N GLY A 87 -3.40 13.76 0.70
CA GLY A 87 -4.49 14.16 -0.22
C GLY A 87 -5.89 14.01 0.37
N PHE A 88 -6.03 13.20 1.42
CA PHE A 88 -7.28 12.97 2.14
C PHE A 88 -7.23 13.39 3.61
N ALA A 89 -6.36 14.34 3.99
CA ALA A 89 -6.24 14.81 5.38
C ALA A 89 -7.56 15.38 5.96
N HIS A 90 -8.48 15.82 5.10
CA HIS A 90 -9.80 16.31 5.50
C HIS A 90 -10.84 15.18 5.70
N VAL A 91 -10.51 13.95 5.33
CA VAL A 91 -11.40 12.78 5.44
C VAL A 91 -11.11 12.06 6.76
N ARG A 92 -12.16 11.71 7.50
CA ARG A 92 -12.02 10.85 8.68
C ARG A 92 -11.81 9.42 8.23
N GLY A 93 -10.56 8.94 8.33
CA GLY A 93 -10.16 7.58 7.99
C GLY A 93 -9.89 6.72 9.22
N ARG A 94 -9.91 5.41 9.00
CA ARG A 94 -9.45 4.40 9.98
C ARG A 94 -8.66 3.32 9.26
N VAL A 95 -7.57 2.89 9.87
CA VAL A 95 -6.80 1.74 9.41
C VAL A 95 -7.59 0.46 9.70
N ARG A 96 -8.08 -0.20 8.66
CA ARG A 96 -8.87 -1.44 8.75
C ARG A 96 -8.12 -2.66 8.21
N HIS A 97 -7.36 -2.44 7.14
CA HIS A 97 -6.65 -3.48 6.42
C HIS A 97 -5.16 -3.17 6.35
N ASN A 98 -4.38 -4.22 6.09
CA ASN A 98 -2.96 -4.07 5.76
C ASN A 98 -2.82 -3.22 4.49
N PRO A 99 -1.84 -2.27 4.43
CA PRO A 99 -1.61 -1.46 3.24
C PRO A 99 -1.43 -2.27 1.95
N ALA A 100 -0.89 -3.49 2.01
CA ALA A 100 -0.80 -4.40 0.87
C ALA A 100 -2.19 -4.79 0.33
N GLU A 101 -3.13 -5.12 1.22
CA GLU A 101 -4.52 -5.41 0.83
C GLU A 101 -5.21 -4.17 0.24
N VAL A 102 -5.00 -2.98 0.84
CA VAL A 102 -5.56 -1.73 0.33
C VAL A 102 -5.04 -1.43 -1.07
N LEU A 103 -3.75 -1.62 -1.30
CA LEU A 103 -3.12 -1.43 -2.61
C LEU A 103 -3.73 -2.37 -3.66
N LEU A 104 -3.79 -3.67 -3.39
CA LEU A 104 -4.35 -4.64 -4.34
C LEU A 104 -5.85 -4.42 -4.56
N ASN A 105 -6.61 -4.11 -3.50
CA ASN A 105 -8.03 -3.81 -3.62
C ASN A 105 -8.29 -2.60 -4.53
N ALA A 106 -7.45 -1.56 -4.43
CA ALA A 106 -7.54 -0.40 -5.32
C ALA A 106 -7.19 -0.77 -6.76
N LEU A 107 -6.07 -1.46 -6.98
CA LEU A 107 -5.63 -1.88 -8.32
C LEU A 107 -6.60 -2.82 -9.03
N ASN A 108 -7.44 -3.54 -8.28
CA ASN A 108 -8.45 -4.45 -8.85
C ASN A 108 -9.78 -3.76 -9.20
N GLN A 109 -9.92 -2.47 -8.94
CA GLN A 109 -11.12 -1.74 -9.36
C GLN A 109 -11.09 -1.43 -10.85
N SER A 110 -12.26 -1.49 -11.50
CA SER A 110 -12.45 -1.05 -12.89
C SER A 110 -12.49 0.47 -13.01
N GLU A 111 -13.04 1.13 -11.98
CA GLU A 111 -13.18 2.59 -11.93
C GLU A 111 -12.77 3.11 -10.56
N LEU A 112 -11.88 4.11 -10.56
CA LEU A 112 -11.47 4.83 -9.35
C LEU A 112 -11.39 6.33 -9.58
N ASP A 113 -11.66 7.08 -8.52
CA ASP A 113 -11.37 8.51 -8.47
C ASP A 113 -9.85 8.75 -8.69
N THR A 114 -9.52 9.71 -9.55
CA THR A 114 -8.14 10.04 -9.91
C THR A 114 -7.27 10.31 -8.68
N ARG A 115 -7.81 10.95 -7.63
CA ARG A 115 -7.06 11.23 -6.39
C ARG A 115 -6.72 9.97 -5.60
N VAL A 116 -7.56 8.92 -5.71
CA VAL A 116 -7.25 7.62 -5.12
C VAL A 116 -6.10 6.98 -5.88
N VAL A 117 -6.16 6.99 -7.21
CA VAL A 117 -5.10 6.45 -8.09
C VAL A 117 -3.77 7.16 -7.85
N GLU A 118 -3.76 8.49 -7.76
CA GLU A 118 -2.58 9.30 -7.44
C GLU A 118 -1.99 8.99 -6.04
N GLY A 119 -2.83 8.53 -5.11
CA GLY A 119 -2.40 8.11 -3.77
C GLY A 119 -1.68 6.76 -3.72
N LEU A 120 -1.81 5.90 -4.75
CA LEU A 120 -1.24 4.55 -4.72
C LEU A 120 0.30 4.52 -4.74
N PRO A 121 1.01 5.35 -5.54
CA PRO A 121 2.46 5.45 -5.46
C PRO A 121 2.94 5.95 -4.09
N TRP A 122 2.22 6.90 -3.48
CA TRP A 122 2.51 7.35 -2.11
C TRP A 122 2.35 6.21 -1.10
N LEU A 123 1.28 5.42 -1.21
CA LEU A 123 1.02 4.28 -0.35
C LEU A 123 2.16 3.26 -0.42
N ALA A 124 2.56 2.87 -1.63
CA ALA A 124 3.64 1.91 -1.87
C ALA A 124 5.00 2.44 -1.37
N PHE A 125 5.27 3.74 -1.48
CA PHE A 125 6.50 4.35 -1.01
C PHE A 125 6.54 4.50 0.51
N THR A 126 5.43 4.97 1.12
CA THR A 126 5.34 5.19 2.57
C THR A 126 5.45 3.88 3.34
N TYR A 127 4.85 2.82 2.81
CA TYR A 127 4.84 1.48 3.38
C TYR A 127 5.69 0.52 2.53
N ALA A 128 6.92 0.94 2.17
CA ALA A 128 7.83 0.10 1.37
C ALA A 128 8.27 -1.19 2.07
N ASP A 129 7.94 -1.35 3.36
CA ASP A 129 8.09 -2.55 4.18
C ASP A 129 6.90 -3.55 4.06
N LEU A 130 5.99 -3.34 3.09
CA LEU A 130 4.94 -4.32 2.77
C LEU A 130 5.52 -5.74 2.62
N ASP A 131 4.69 -6.74 2.87
CA ASP A 131 4.95 -8.10 2.42
C ASP A 131 4.80 -8.15 0.89
N TRP A 132 5.89 -7.82 0.20
CA TRP A 132 5.93 -7.76 -1.25
C TRP A 132 5.79 -9.14 -1.90
N ASP A 133 6.25 -10.21 -1.26
CA ASP A 133 6.12 -11.57 -1.80
C ASP A 133 4.65 -11.96 -1.86
N TRP A 134 3.91 -11.72 -0.78
CA TRP A 134 2.46 -11.87 -0.75
C TRP A 134 1.78 -10.96 -1.78
N THR A 135 2.20 -9.69 -1.86
CA THR A 135 1.59 -8.68 -2.75
C THR A 135 1.78 -9.06 -4.22
N VAL A 136 2.99 -9.43 -4.62
CA VAL A 136 3.32 -9.86 -5.99
C VAL A 136 2.60 -11.16 -6.36
N GLN A 137 2.55 -12.14 -5.44
CA GLN A 137 1.85 -13.39 -5.69
C GLN A 137 0.37 -13.15 -5.96
N ASN A 138 -0.30 -12.35 -5.12
CA ASN A 138 -1.73 -12.07 -5.28
C ASN A 138 -2.01 -11.14 -6.47
N ALA A 139 -1.12 -10.21 -6.79
CA ALA A 139 -1.23 -9.42 -8.02
C ALA A 139 -1.18 -10.29 -9.28
N LYS A 140 -0.33 -11.31 -9.31
CA LYS A 140 -0.26 -12.27 -10.44
C LYS A 140 -1.51 -13.13 -10.56
N LEU A 141 -2.10 -13.54 -9.43
CA LEU A 141 -3.36 -14.30 -9.42
C LEU A 141 -4.55 -13.47 -9.93
N GLY A 142 -4.49 -12.15 -9.80
CA GLY A 142 -5.53 -11.22 -10.24
C GLY A 142 -5.23 -10.49 -11.55
N ASP A 143 -4.18 -10.89 -12.30
CA ASP A 143 -3.72 -10.20 -13.51
C ASP A 143 -3.40 -8.71 -13.32
N LEU A 144 -3.00 -8.32 -12.08
CA LEU A 144 -2.72 -6.94 -11.68
C LEU A 144 -1.22 -6.56 -11.77
N GLN A 145 -0.35 -7.45 -12.27
CA GLN A 145 1.10 -7.24 -12.25
C GLN A 145 1.53 -6.00 -13.04
N ASN A 146 0.85 -5.64 -14.12
CA ASN A 146 1.14 -4.42 -14.88
C ASN A 146 0.78 -3.17 -14.09
N ARG A 147 -0.39 -3.14 -13.46
CA ARG A 147 -0.85 -2.03 -12.61
C ARG A 147 0.05 -1.86 -11.39
N LEU A 148 0.39 -2.95 -10.70
CA LEU A 148 1.28 -2.93 -9.54
C LEU A 148 2.71 -2.53 -9.92
N GLY A 149 3.23 -3.04 -11.02
CA GLY A 149 4.57 -2.71 -11.53
C GLY A 149 4.70 -1.23 -11.89
N PHE A 150 3.69 -0.65 -12.51
CA PHE A 150 3.62 0.77 -12.80
C PHE A 150 3.64 1.60 -11.51
N VAL A 151 2.77 1.27 -10.55
CA VAL A 151 2.73 1.96 -9.25
C VAL A 151 4.06 1.86 -8.51
N ALA A 152 4.68 0.67 -8.45
CA ALA A 152 6.00 0.48 -7.85
C ALA A 152 7.09 1.29 -8.56
N THR A 153 7.02 1.40 -9.90
CA THR A 153 7.94 2.23 -10.70
C THR A 153 7.79 3.71 -10.34
N LEU A 154 6.58 4.25 -10.29
CA LEU A 154 6.35 5.63 -9.88
C LEU A 154 6.77 5.88 -8.43
N ALA A 155 6.40 4.96 -7.52
CA ALA A 155 6.76 5.03 -6.11
C ALA A 155 8.27 5.07 -5.89
N SER A 156 9.05 4.28 -6.66
CA SER A 156 10.51 4.27 -6.56
C SER A 156 11.17 5.61 -6.88
N ARG A 157 10.48 6.49 -7.61
CA ARG A 157 10.96 7.82 -7.98
C ARG A 157 10.58 8.89 -6.96
N LEU A 158 9.60 8.66 -6.10
CA LEU A 158 9.19 9.63 -5.07
C LEU A 158 10.33 9.99 -4.12
N GLY A 159 11.16 9.02 -3.73
CA GLY A 159 12.32 9.26 -2.85
C GLY A 159 13.34 10.22 -3.46
N THR A 160 13.57 10.17 -4.77
CA THR A 160 14.51 11.07 -5.46
C THR A 160 13.94 12.47 -5.66
N TRP A 161 12.60 12.61 -5.68
CA TRP A 161 11.91 13.90 -5.78
C TRP A 161 11.83 14.63 -4.43
N GLN A 162 11.76 13.89 -3.33
CA GLN A 162 11.71 14.46 -1.97
C GLN A 162 13.08 14.81 -1.43
N SER A 163 14.16 14.25 -1.97
CA SER A 163 15.53 14.51 -1.53
C SER A 163 16.14 15.65 -2.33
N SER A 164 16.61 16.69 -1.62
CA SER A 164 17.43 17.75 -2.21
C SER A 164 18.77 17.21 -2.74
N ASP A 165 19.22 16.08 -2.23
CA ASP A 165 20.42 15.37 -2.65
C ASP A 165 20.04 14.19 -3.57
N LYS A 166 20.18 14.40 -4.87
CA LYS A 166 19.94 13.39 -5.92
C LYS A 166 20.88 12.18 -5.83
N SER A 167 21.89 12.21 -4.97
CA SER A 167 22.83 11.11 -4.76
C SER A 167 22.38 10.13 -3.68
N CYS A 168 21.36 10.47 -2.88
CA CYS A 168 20.88 9.60 -1.81
C CYS A 168 20.02 8.47 -2.36
N ASP A 169 20.57 7.26 -2.40
CA ASP A 169 19.85 6.04 -2.79
C ASP A 169 18.96 5.60 -1.61
N ASP A 170 17.72 6.11 -1.57
CA ASP A 170 16.73 5.75 -0.55
C ASP A 170 16.47 4.23 -0.58
N PRO A 171 16.67 3.52 0.55
CA PRO A 171 16.43 2.07 0.64
C PRO A 171 15.02 1.65 0.19
N ARG A 172 14.01 2.50 0.39
CA ARG A 172 12.63 2.28 -0.07
C ARG A 172 12.57 2.28 -1.60
N SER A 173 13.21 3.27 -2.24
CA SER A 173 13.29 3.36 -3.70
C SER A 173 13.99 2.15 -4.31
N ARG A 174 15.06 1.67 -3.67
CA ARG A 174 15.78 0.46 -4.11
C ARG A 174 14.89 -0.76 -4.04
N ARG A 175 14.24 -1.00 -2.92
CA ARG A 175 13.30 -2.11 -2.73
C ARG A 175 12.18 -2.10 -3.78
N LEU A 176 11.56 -0.94 -4.03
CA LEU A 176 10.50 -0.79 -5.03
C LEU A 176 10.99 -1.10 -6.45
N LYS A 177 12.22 -0.68 -6.82
CA LYS A 177 12.84 -1.05 -8.10
C LYS A 177 13.05 -2.56 -8.24
N GLU A 178 13.48 -3.23 -7.18
CA GLU A 178 13.67 -4.69 -7.16
C GLU A 178 12.36 -5.43 -7.44
N TYR A 179 11.26 -5.03 -6.76
CA TYR A 179 9.95 -5.65 -6.99
C TYR A 179 9.33 -5.27 -8.34
N ALA A 180 9.55 -4.05 -8.83
CA ALA A 180 9.18 -3.69 -10.20
C ALA A 180 9.89 -4.61 -11.21
N ALA A 181 11.19 -4.90 -11.03
CA ALA A 181 11.93 -5.83 -11.89
C ALA A 181 11.41 -7.29 -11.78
N VAL A 182 10.94 -7.73 -10.60
CA VAL A 182 10.30 -9.04 -10.43
C VAL A 182 8.98 -9.11 -11.21
N LEU A 183 8.17 -8.05 -11.14
CA LEU A 183 6.90 -7.95 -11.86
C LEU A 183 7.09 -7.87 -13.38
N ASP A 184 8.13 -7.17 -13.83
CA ASP A 184 8.45 -7.01 -15.26
C ASP A 184 8.70 -8.36 -15.96
N ARG A 185 9.30 -9.32 -15.27
CA ARG A 185 9.50 -10.69 -15.79
C ARG A 185 8.19 -11.44 -16.08
N SER A 186 7.10 -11.00 -15.49
CA SER A 186 5.76 -11.59 -15.67
C SER A 186 4.76 -10.58 -16.23
N ARG A 187 5.25 -9.52 -16.88
CA ARG A 187 4.44 -8.47 -17.48
C ARG A 187 3.48 -9.04 -18.52
N LEU A 188 2.22 -8.63 -18.47
CA LEU A 188 1.21 -9.01 -19.44
C LEU A 188 1.36 -8.20 -20.73
N ALA A 189 1.25 -8.89 -21.86
CA ALA A 189 1.24 -8.26 -23.19
C ALA A 189 -0.07 -7.51 -23.47
N LYS A 190 -1.17 -7.87 -22.77
CA LYS A 190 -2.47 -7.22 -22.91
C LYS A 190 -2.39 -5.77 -22.43
N GLU A 191 -2.90 -4.86 -23.26
CA GLU A 191 -3.10 -3.45 -22.86
C GLU A 191 -4.24 -3.35 -21.83
N ASP A 192 -4.01 -2.58 -20.78
CA ASP A 192 -4.94 -2.37 -19.68
C ASP A 192 -5.03 -0.88 -19.34
N THR A 193 -5.93 -0.50 -18.44
CA THR A 193 -6.05 0.85 -17.88
C THR A 193 -5.58 0.88 -16.44
N LEU A 194 -5.32 2.06 -15.91
CA LEU A 194 -5.07 2.20 -14.47
C LEU A 194 -6.38 2.56 -13.75
N CYS A 195 -7.24 1.54 -13.54
CA CYS A 195 -8.53 1.70 -12.85
C CYS A 195 -9.47 2.73 -13.52
N HIS A 196 -9.54 2.71 -14.86
CA HIS A 196 -10.39 3.59 -15.65
C HIS A 196 -10.85 2.87 -16.93
N ASP A 197 -11.68 1.84 -16.76
CA ASP A 197 -12.08 0.95 -17.86
C ASP A 197 -13.12 1.60 -18.80
N SER A 198 -13.85 2.65 -18.32
CA SER A 198 -14.85 3.41 -19.07
C SER A 198 -14.30 4.35 -20.17
N LEU A 199 -12.97 4.38 -20.36
CA LEU A 199 -12.34 5.16 -21.42
C LEU A 199 -12.95 4.86 -22.80
N THR A 200 -13.36 5.92 -23.48
CA THR A 200 -13.83 5.84 -24.87
C THR A 200 -12.69 5.49 -25.83
N GLU A 201 -13.01 5.00 -27.02
CA GLU A 201 -11.99 4.64 -28.02
C GLU A 201 -11.15 5.87 -28.43
N THR A 202 -11.71 7.05 -28.42
CA THR A 202 -10.99 8.31 -28.72
C THR A 202 -9.96 8.61 -27.63
N GLU A 203 -10.33 8.47 -26.34
CA GLU A 203 -9.42 8.64 -25.21
C GLU A 203 -8.33 7.57 -25.21
N ARG A 204 -8.67 6.33 -25.49
CA ARG A 204 -7.67 5.24 -25.62
C ARG A 204 -6.65 5.54 -26.71
N LYS A 205 -7.09 6.02 -27.88
CA LYS A 205 -6.17 6.42 -28.96
C LYS A 205 -5.27 7.59 -28.55
N TRP A 206 -5.83 8.57 -27.86
CA TRP A 206 -5.07 9.71 -27.38
C TRP A 206 -4.03 9.29 -26.34
N LEU A 207 -4.41 8.46 -25.35
CA LEU A 207 -3.49 7.93 -24.32
C LEU A 207 -2.37 7.09 -24.94
N ARG A 208 -2.65 6.25 -25.94
CA ARG A 208 -1.59 5.48 -26.64
C ARG A 208 -0.51 6.39 -27.23
N ALA A 209 -0.91 7.55 -27.73
CA ALA A 209 0.01 8.51 -28.34
C ALA A 209 0.74 9.40 -27.31
N ASN A 210 0.13 9.63 -26.12
CA ASN A 210 0.57 10.66 -25.17
C ASN A 210 0.97 10.13 -23.79
N ARG A 211 0.79 8.82 -23.52
CA ARG A 211 1.15 8.19 -22.24
C ARG A 211 2.65 8.30 -21.96
N PRO A 212 3.06 8.42 -20.67
CA PRO A 212 4.46 8.44 -20.27
C PRO A 212 5.16 7.11 -20.60
N ALA A 213 6.48 7.15 -20.72
CA ALA A 213 7.30 5.97 -21.06
C ALA A 213 7.09 4.80 -20.07
N GLU A 214 6.88 5.11 -18.79
CA GLU A 214 6.59 4.12 -17.75
C GLU A 214 5.26 3.41 -18.01
N ALA A 215 4.21 4.15 -18.36
CA ALA A 215 2.91 3.57 -18.69
C ALA A 215 2.99 2.73 -19.98
N ALA A 216 3.74 3.19 -20.98
CA ALA A 216 4.00 2.43 -22.19
C ALA A 216 4.75 1.13 -21.90
N HIS A 217 5.75 1.17 -21.02
CA HIS A 217 6.50 -0.02 -20.59
C HIS A 217 5.58 -1.06 -19.93
N TRP A 218 4.64 -0.61 -19.09
CA TRP A 218 3.71 -1.51 -18.38
C TRP A 218 2.43 -1.82 -19.15
N ASN A 219 2.34 -1.47 -20.45
CA ASN A 219 1.16 -1.64 -21.30
C ASN A 219 -0.11 -1.01 -20.72
N LEU A 220 0.02 0.14 -20.05
CA LEU A 220 -1.11 0.85 -19.44
C LEU A 220 -1.52 2.08 -20.23
N LEU A 221 -2.82 2.32 -20.29
CA LEU A 221 -3.43 3.55 -20.77
C LEU A 221 -3.69 4.48 -19.57
N THR A 222 -2.74 5.35 -19.29
CA THR A 222 -2.83 6.36 -18.24
C THR A 222 -1.86 7.50 -18.55
N ASP A 223 -2.19 8.70 -18.12
CA ASP A 223 -1.33 9.90 -18.19
C ASP A 223 -0.69 10.25 -16.84
N VAL A 224 -0.88 9.42 -15.83
CA VAL A 224 -0.30 9.62 -14.49
C VAL A 224 1.22 9.64 -14.57
N LYS A 225 1.82 10.72 -14.03
CA LYS A 225 3.28 10.94 -13.96
C LYS A 225 3.68 11.29 -12.55
N VAL A 226 4.92 10.99 -12.19
CA VAL A 226 5.45 11.30 -10.85
C VAL A 226 5.43 12.80 -10.57
N GLU A 227 5.66 13.63 -11.60
CA GLU A 227 5.69 15.10 -11.50
C GLU A 227 4.35 15.72 -11.12
N ASN A 228 3.25 15.02 -11.42
CA ASN A 228 1.88 15.48 -11.18
C ASN A 228 1.32 14.96 -9.84
N LEU A 229 2.04 14.09 -9.15
CA LEU A 229 1.57 13.56 -7.87
C LEU A 229 1.57 14.66 -6.80
N PRO A 230 0.46 14.85 -6.05
CA PRO A 230 0.27 16.00 -5.15
C PRO A 230 1.31 16.11 -4.03
N HIS A 231 2.05 15.07 -3.74
CA HIS A 231 3.01 14.98 -2.62
C HIS A 231 4.46 14.69 -3.05
N GLY A 232 4.76 14.89 -4.34
CA GLY A 232 6.14 14.96 -4.81
C GLY A 232 6.81 16.32 -4.61
N ARG A 233 6.07 17.32 -4.09
CA ARG A 233 6.56 18.68 -3.84
C ARG A 233 6.35 19.02 -2.37
N THR A 234 7.30 18.73 -1.52
CA THR A 234 7.50 19.37 -0.21
C THR A 234 8.92 19.92 -0.16
#